data_8a5ce71952e0c7d6359c5e17ad7be061
#
_entry.id   8a5ce71952e0c7d6359c5e17ad7be061
#
_cell.length_a   1.000
_cell.length_b   1.000
_cell.length_c   1.000
_cell.angle_alpha   90.00
_cell.angle_beta   90.00
_cell.angle_gamma   90.00
#
_symmetry.space_group_name_H-M   'P 1'
#
loop_
_entity.id
_entity.type
_entity.pdbx_description
1 polymer ?
#
loop_
_entity_poly.entity_id
_entity_poly.type
_entity_poly.pdbx_seq_one_letter_code
_entity_poly.pdbx_strand_id
1 'polypeptide(L)'
;MAQVDGQNDQARDKYERIYGTHGLGKTAWLRVRMYGAEAFKQSEVSTESSPEQLSRKQKSFEFLLSIHEGRGRPDNPFAGLSRSELAAIVEDESGEYTDEERYVADYVKDGLDFECFQAAASFIFSAGDARPVYRGYMELLDNLSPVERLRYPADDREKVERLLAQEEQRLGKLPAEFSIWELMAQG
;
A
#
# COMPACT_ATOMS: atom_id res chain seq x y z
N MET A 1 6.25 -1.67 30.21
CA MET A 1 7.17 -0.80 29.44
C MET A 1 8.06 -1.61 28.50
N ALA A 2 8.83 -2.61 28.92
CA ALA A 2 9.75 -3.36 28.06
C ALA A 2 9.11 -4.07 26.83
N GLN A 3 7.84 -4.46 26.90
CA GLN A 3 7.15 -5.17 25.80
C GLN A 3 6.72 -4.24 24.66
N VAL A 4 6.42 -2.98 24.97
CA VAL A 4 6.06 -1.95 23.98
C VAL A 4 7.29 -1.44 23.25
N ASP A 5 8.42 -1.34 23.94
CA ASP A 5 9.69 -0.92 23.33
C ASP A 5 10.19 -1.97 22.32
N GLY A 6 10.09 -3.26 22.65
CA GLY A 6 10.52 -4.34 21.74
C GLY A 6 9.65 -4.48 20.47
N GLN A 7 8.34 -4.22 20.53
CA GLN A 7 7.47 -4.22 19.36
C GLN A 7 7.75 -3.03 18.43
N ASN A 8 8.10 -1.89 19.01
CA ASN A 8 8.44 -0.69 18.24
C ASN A 8 9.78 -0.84 17.50
N ASP A 9 10.75 -1.52 18.12
CA ASP A 9 12.04 -1.82 17.49
C ASP A 9 11.88 -2.81 16.34
N GLN A 10 11.08 -3.87 16.50
CA GLN A 10 10.78 -4.83 15.42
C GLN A 10 10.06 -4.19 14.23
N ALA A 11 9.07 -3.32 14.50
CA ALA A 11 8.38 -2.59 13.45
C ALA A 11 9.33 -1.66 12.69
N ARG A 12 10.26 -1.02 13.40
CA ARG A 12 11.25 -0.12 12.81
C ARG A 12 12.28 -0.86 11.94
N ASP A 13 12.77 -1.99 12.41
CA ASP A 13 13.68 -2.84 11.63
C ASP A 13 13.00 -3.37 10.37
N LYS A 14 11.74 -3.79 10.46
CA LYS A 14 10.94 -4.23 9.33
C LYS A 14 10.67 -3.08 8.36
N TYR A 15 10.36 -1.89 8.86
CA TYR A 15 10.20 -0.68 8.08
C TYR A 15 11.44 -0.38 7.23
N GLU A 16 12.64 -0.44 7.81
CA GLU A 16 13.89 -0.20 7.09
C GLU A 16 14.15 -1.25 6.00
N ARG A 17 13.77 -2.51 6.22
CA ARG A 17 13.88 -3.56 5.19
C ARG A 17 12.90 -3.35 4.03
N ILE A 18 11.73 -2.77 4.28
CA ILE A 18 10.71 -2.56 3.25
C ILE A 18 10.89 -1.20 2.58
N TYR A 19 10.96 -0.13 3.36
CA TYR A 19 10.87 1.27 2.89
C TYR A 19 12.19 2.05 3.00
N GLY A 20 13.22 1.48 3.61
CA GLY A 20 14.52 2.14 3.79
C GLY A 20 15.29 2.34 2.48
N THR A 21 16.43 2.99 2.57
CA THR A 21 17.29 3.33 1.41
C THR A 21 17.71 2.12 0.58
N HIS A 22 17.80 0.95 1.19
CA HIS A 22 18.11 -0.34 0.55
C HIS A 22 16.93 -1.32 0.65
N GLY A 23 15.74 -0.78 0.81
CA GLY A 23 14.53 -1.57 1.00
C GLY A 23 14.05 -2.27 -0.27
N LEU A 24 12.92 -2.93 -0.10
CA LEU A 24 12.27 -3.80 -1.07
C LEU A 24 12.19 -3.20 -2.48
N GLY A 25 11.69 -1.97 -2.59
CA GLY A 25 11.51 -1.32 -3.88
C GLY A 25 12.80 -1.13 -4.65
N LYS A 26 13.90 -0.78 -3.95
CA LYS A 26 15.21 -0.61 -4.60
C LYS A 26 15.78 -1.95 -5.07
N THR A 27 15.64 -2.98 -4.27
CA THR A 27 16.15 -4.32 -4.58
C THR A 27 15.43 -4.92 -5.78
N ALA A 28 14.10 -4.97 -5.76
CA ALA A 28 13.28 -5.48 -6.83
C ALA A 28 13.45 -4.66 -8.13
N TRP A 29 13.40 -3.32 -8.02
CA TRP A 29 13.53 -2.44 -9.18
C TRP A 29 14.92 -2.51 -9.83
N LEU A 30 16.00 -2.54 -9.03
CA LEU A 30 17.36 -2.69 -9.57
C LEU A 30 17.54 -4.02 -10.28
N ARG A 31 16.99 -5.11 -9.74
CA ARG A 31 17.09 -6.43 -10.36
C ARG A 31 16.43 -6.43 -11.73
N VAL A 32 15.21 -5.91 -11.84
CA VAL A 32 14.49 -5.78 -13.12
C VAL A 32 15.24 -4.86 -14.08
N ARG A 33 15.76 -3.74 -13.61
CA ARG A 33 16.52 -2.79 -14.43
C ARG A 33 17.84 -3.36 -14.97
N MET A 34 18.56 -4.12 -14.15
CA MET A 34 19.88 -4.64 -14.52
C MET A 34 19.79 -5.87 -15.43
N TYR A 35 18.82 -6.72 -15.21
CA TYR A 35 18.75 -8.03 -15.84
C TYR A 35 17.56 -8.19 -16.80
N GLY A 36 16.62 -7.24 -16.81
CA GLY A 36 15.44 -7.32 -17.69
C GLY A 36 14.72 -8.65 -17.54
N ALA A 37 14.33 -9.28 -18.64
CA ALA A 37 13.65 -10.57 -18.65
C ALA A 37 14.48 -11.73 -18.03
N GLU A 38 15.80 -11.61 -17.92
CA GLU A 38 16.63 -12.62 -17.27
C GLU A 38 16.52 -12.60 -15.75
N ALA A 39 16.05 -11.48 -15.14
CA ALA A 39 15.86 -11.39 -13.69
C ALA A 39 14.89 -12.44 -13.17
N PHE A 40 13.87 -12.78 -13.95
CA PHE A 40 12.91 -13.84 -13.62
C PHE A 40 13.58 -15.22 -13.51
N LYS A 41 14.50 -15.53 -14.41
CA LYS A 41 15.24 -16.80 -14.40
C LYS A 41 16.23 -16.88 -13.24
N GLN A 42 16.67 -15.73 -12.73
CA GLN A 42 17.60 -15.63 -11.60
C GLN A 42 16.90 -15.52 -10.25
N SER A 43 15.58 -15.15 -10.23
CA SER A 43 14.82 -15.30 -9.00
C SER A 43 14.80 -16.79 -8.66
N GLU A 44 15.18 -17.15 -7.43
CA GLU A 44 15.16 -18.54 -6.99
C GLU A 44 13.74 -19.08 -7.07
N VAL A 45 13.43 -19.71 -8.21
CA VAL A 45 12.22 -20.50 -8.34
C VAL A 45 12.51 -21.76 -7.54
N SER A 46 12.03 -21.80 -6.29
CA SER A 46 12.04 -23.03 -5.51
C SER A 46 11.42 -24.13 -6.38
N THR A 47 12.10 -25.25 -6.51
CA THR A 47 11.59 -26.44 -7.22
C THR A 47 10.29 -26.98 -6.61
N GLU A 48 9.90 -26.48 -5.44
CA GLU A 48 8.70 -26.82 -4.69
C GLU A 48 7.53 -25.82 -4.90
N SER A 49 7.67 -24.79 -5.75
CA SER A 49 6.60 -23.81 -5.98
C SER A 49 5.41 -24.44 -6.70
N SER A 50 4.19 -24.14 -6.23
CA SER A 50 2.96 -24.57 -6.91
C SER A 50 2.80 -23.86 -8.27
N PRO A 51 2.00 -24.41 -9.21
CA PRO A 51 1.72 -23.74 -10.47
C PRO A 51 1.14 -22.34 -10.29
N GLU A 52 0.32 -22.12 -9.24
CA GLU A 52 -0.27 -20.82 -8.91
C GLU A 52 0.82 -19.84 -8.47
N GLN A 53 1.74 -20.26 -7.61
CA GLN A 53 2.87 -19.45 -7.17
C GLN A 53 3.76 -19.06 -8.34
N LEU A 54 4.07 -20.01 -9.24
CA LEU A 54 4.87 -19.73 -10.43
C LEU A 54 4.17 -18.72 -11.36
N SER A 55 2.86 -18.88 -11.58
CA SER A 55 2.07 -17.93 -12.38
C SER A 55 2.05 -16.54 -11.76
N ARG A 56 1.88 -16.42 -10.44
CA ARG A 56 1.88 -15.15 -9.72
C ARG A 56 3.25 -14.46 -9.81
N LYS A 57 4.33 -15.20 -9.61
CA LYS A 57 5.71 -14.70 -9.77
C LYS A 57 5.95 -14.16 -11.17
N GLN A 58 5.57 -14.92 -12.20
CA GLN A 58 5.71 -14.50 -13.60
C GLN A 58 4.94 -13.21 -13.89
N LYS A 59 3.66 -13.14 -13.50
CA LYS A 59 2.83 -11.94 -13.69
C LYS A 59 3.40 -10.73 -12.96
N SER A 60 3.89 -10.90 -11.73
CA SER A 60 4.52 -9.81 -10.97
C SER A 60 5.76 -9.28 -11.67
N PHE A 61 6.57 -10.18 -12.22
CA PHE A 61 7.74 -9.79 -12.98
C PHE A 61 7.37 -9.04 -14.26
N GLU A 62 6.40 -9.54 -15.03
CA GLU A 62 5.88 -8.90 -16.25
C GLU A 62 5.28 -7.52 -15.95
N PHE A 63 4.60 -7.39 -14.80
CA PHE A 63 4.06 -6.13 -14.31
C PHE A 63 5.17 -5.10 -14.08
N LEU A 64 6.23 -5.46 -13.36
CA LEU A 64 7.36 -4.57 -13.11
C LEU A 64 8.10 -4.19 -14.38
N LEU A 65 8.29 -5.15 -15.28
CA LEU A 65 8.94 -4.91 -16.58
C LEU A 65 8.13 -3.93 -17.42
N SER A 66 6.80 -4.10 -17.48
CA SER A 66 5.90 -3.21 -18.22
C SER A 66 5.92 -1.78 -17.69
N ILE A 67 5.91 -1.61 -16.36
CA ILE A 67 6.04 -0.28 -15.73
C ILE A 67 7.39 0.34 -16.08
N HIS A 68 8.46 -0.44 -15.97
CA HIS A 68 9.81 0.04 -16.23
C HIS A 68 10.01 0.47 -17.68
N GLU A 69 9.43 -0.25 -18.63
CA GLU A 69 9.54 0.01 -20.05
C GLU A 69 8.45 0.95 -20.61
N GLY A 70 7.50 1.38 -19.77
CA GLY A 70 6.40 2.25 -20.18
C GLY A 70 5.43 1.60 -21.17
N ARG A 71 5.28 0.27 -21.13
CA ARG A 71 4.50 -0.51 -22.12
C ARG A 71 2.98 -0.52 -21.86
N GLY A 72 2.47 0.29 -20.97
CA GLY A 72 1.04 0.36 -20.63
C GLY A 72 0.70 -0.28 -19.30
N ARG A 73 -0.60 -0.58 -19.08
CA ARG A 73 -1.07 -1.22 -17.85
C ARG A 73 -1.01 -2.74 -18.02
N PRO A 74 -0.08 -3.41 -17.35
CA PRO A 74 -0.03 -4.88 -17.34
C PRO A 74 -1.15 -5.45 -16.48
N ASP A 75 -1.42 -6.75 -16.64
CA ASP A 75 -2.35 -7.48 -15.78
C ASP A 75 -1.86 -7.41 -14.32
N ASN A 76 -2.73 -6.94 -13.43
CA ASN A 76 -2.43 -6.86 -12.01
C ASN A 76 -2.48 -8.28 -11.39
N PRO A 77 -1.34 -8.83 -10.91
CA PRO A 77 -1.31 -10.17 -10.31
C PRO A 77 -2.09 -10.27 -9.00
N PHE A 78 -2.41 -9.13 -8.38
CA PHE A 78 -3.12 -9.01 -7.11
C PHE A 78 -4.50 -8.34 -7.27
N ALA A 79 -5.08 -8.42 -8.48
CA ALA A 79 -6.40 -7.85 -8.74
C ALA A 79 -7.46 -8.45 -7.79
N GLY A 80 -8.30 -7.58 -7.23
CA GLY A 80 -9.37 -7.97 -6.31
C GLY A 80 -8.95 -8.15 -4.86
N LEU A 81 -7.66 -8.03 -4.52
CA LEU A 81 -7.24 -8.00 -3.13
C LEU A 81 -7.54 -6.65 -2.49
N SER A 82 -7.96 -6.69 -1.24
CA SER A 82 -8.13 -5.51 -0.41
C SER A 82 -6.78 -4.85 -0.07
N ARG A 83 -6.83 -3.59 0.34
CA ARG A 83 -5.65 -2.86 0.82
C ARG A 83 -4.92 -3.60 1.95
N SER A 84 -5.67 -4.18 2.89
CA SER A 84 -5.10 -4.90 4.03
C SER A 84 -4.42 -6.21 3.63
N GLU A 85 -4.98 -6.94 2.65
CA GLU A 85 -4.34 -8.14 2.10
C GLU A 85 -3.04 -7.79 1.37
N LEU A 86 -3.04 -6.68 0.60
CA LEU A 86 -1.83 -6.19 -0.05
C LEU A 86 -0.76 -5.78 0.97
N ALA A 87 -1.13 -5.08 2.04
CA ALA A 87 -0.21 -4.72 3.12
C ALA A 87 0.40 -5.97 3.79
N ALA A 88 -0.40 -7.03 3.99
CA ALA A 88 0.08 -8.29 4.54
C ALA A 88 1.12 -8.97 3.61
N ILE A 89 0.92 -8.91 2.28
CA ILE A 89 1.89 -9.41 1.30
C ILE A 89 3.18 -8.59 1.35
N VAL A 90 3.09 -7.26 1.38
CA VAL A 90 4.27 -6.38 1.49
C VAL A 90 5.10 -6.72 2.71
N GLU A 91 4.43 -7.01 3.81
CA GLU A 91 5.05 -7.29 5.10
C GLU A 91 5.40 -8.78 5.32
N ASP A 92 5.14 -9.65 4.35
CA ASP A 92 5.47 -11.07 4.48
C ASP A 92 6.99 -11.30 4.61
N GLU A 93 7.37 -12.08 5.60
CA GLU A 93 8.74 -12.52 5.86
C GLU A 93 8.85 -14.05 5.92
N SER A 94 7.76 -14.76 5.58
CA SER A 94 7.75 -16.22 5.53
C SER A 94 8.51 -16.81 4.35
N GLY A 95 8.73 -15.99 3.30
CA GLY A 95 9.31 -16.41 2.03
C GLY A 95 8.28 -16.95 1.03
N GLU A 96 6.98 -16.83 1.32
CA GLU A 96 5.93 -17.21 0.36
C GLU A 96 5.92 -16.29 -0.86
N TYR A 97 6.26 -15.01 -0.66
CA TYR A 97 6.30 -13.99 -1.71
C TYR A 97 7.74 -13.55 -1.97
N THR A 98 8.09 -13.43 -3.24
CA THR A 98 9.38 -12.84 -3.65
C THR A 98 9.41 -11.34 -3.43
N ASP A 99 10.59 -10.73 -3.46
CA ASP A 99 10.74 -9.28 -3.35
C ASP A 99 10.00 -8.54 -4.48
N GLU A 100 9.97 -9.11 -5.69
CA GLU A 100 9.22 -8.56 -6.80
C GLU A 100 7.71 -8.59 -6.56
N GLU A 101 7.17 -9.70 -6.05
CA GLU A 101 5.76 -9.81 -5.69
C GLU A 101 5.37 -8.82 -4.60
N ARG A 102 6.17 -8.73 -3.55
CA ARG A 102 5.97 -7.79 -2.44
C ARG A 102 6.02 -6.34 -2.90
N TYR A 103 6.93 -6.01 -3.82
CA TYR A 103 7.03 -4.68 -4.38
C TYR A 103 5.85 -4.35 -5.30
N VAL A 104 5.37 -5.30 -6.10
CA VAL A 104 4.14 -5.12 -6.88
C VAL A 104 2.93 -4.92 -5.98
N ALA A 105 2.82 -5.67 -4.87
CA ALA A 105 1.76 -5.50 -3.89
C ALA A 105 1.78 -4.09 -3.27
N ASP A 106 2.96 -3.55 -2.95
CA ASP A 106 3.11 -2.17 -2.45
C ASP A 106 2.68 -1.13 -3.50
N TYR A 107 3.10 -1.32 -4.74
CA TYR A 107 2.71 -0.44 -5.85
C TYR A 107 1.19 -0.44 -6.09
N VAL A 108 0.55 -1.61 -6.07
CA VAL A 108 -0.91 -1.75 -6.22
C VAL A 108 -1.64 -1.13 -5.03
N LYS A 109 -1.16 -1.35 -3.82
CA LYS A 109 -1.71 -0.76 -2.59
C LYS A 109 -1.67 0.77 -2.61
N ASP A 110 -0.50 1.34 -2.97
CA ASP A 110 -0.35 2.79 -3.10
C ASP A 110 -1.27 3.35 -4.20
N GLY A 111 -1.56 2.57 -5.25
CA GLY A 111 -2.55 2.90 -6.27
C GLY A 111 -3.97 2.98 -5.71
N LEU A 112 -4.39 2.02 -4.88
CA LEU A 112 -5.70 2.06 -4.21
C LEU A 112 -5.81 3.27 -3.27
N ASP A 113 -4.75 3.56 -2.51
CA ASP A 113 -4.70 4.74 -1.64
C ASP A 113 -4.88 6.02 -2.45
N PHE A 114 -4.18 6.14 -3.58
CA PHE A 114 -4.28 7.30 -4.47
C PHE A 114 -5.69 7.45 -5.07
N GLU A 115 -6.30 6.38 -5.58
CA GLU A 115 -7.66 6.41 -6.12
C GLU A 115 -8.69 6.83 -5.07
N CYS A 116 -8.57 6.31 -3.84
CA CYS A 116 -9.42 6.69 -2.73
C CYS A 116 -9.33 8.19 -2.42
N PHE A 117 -8.10 8.72 -2.33
CA PHE A 117 -7.91 10.15 -2.07
C PHE A 117 -8.32 11.05 -3.23
N GLN A 118 -8.18 10.60 -4.47
CA GLN A 118 -8.74 11.33 -5.62
C GLN A 118 -10.26 11.41 -5.56
N ALA A 119 -10.93 10.29 -5.25
CA ALA A 119 -12.39 10.28 -5.09
C ALA A 119 -12.81 11.22 -3.95
N ALA A 120 -12.16 11.16 -2.80
CA ALA A 120 -12.42 12.05 -1.67
C ALA A 120 -12.19 13.53 -2.03
N ALA A 121 -11.12 13.84 -2.75
CA ALA A 121 -10.78 15.20 -3.18
C ALA A 121 -11.85 15.77 -4.13
N SER A 122 -12.58 14.93 -4.88
CA SER A 122 -13.66 15.38 -5.75
C SER A 122 -14.76 16.14 -4.99
N PHE A 123 -15.00 15.81 -3.73
CA PHE A 123 -15.95 16.53 -2.87
C PHE A 123 -15.51 17.96 -2.57
N ILE A 124 -14.19 18.19 -2.42
CA ILE A 124 -13.67 19.56 -2.25
C ILE A 124 -13.94 20.39 -3.50
N PHE A 125 -13.63 19.84 -4.67
CA PHE A 125 -13.78 20.57 -5.92
C PHE A 125 -15.24 20.78 -6.33
N SER A 126 -16.13 19.83 -6.04
CA SER A 126 -17.54 19.91 -6.44
C SER A 126 -18.42 20.66 -5.44
N ALA A 127 -18.16 20.53 -4.14
CA ALA A 127 -19.03 21.03 -3.09
C ALA A 127 -18.33 21.92 -2.04
N GLY A 128 -17.00 22.09 -2.12
CA GLY A 128 -16.22 22.78 -1.08
C GLY A 128 -16.22 22.03 0.26
N ASP A 129 -16.41 20.71 0.22
CA ASP A 129 -16.54 19.84 1.40
C ASP A 129 -15.29 18.98 1.58
N ALA A 130 -14.48 19.31 2.59
CA ALA A 130 -13.24 18.58 2.89
C ALA A 130 -13.45 17.43 3.90
N ARG A 131 -14.65 17.29 4.50
CA ARG A 131 -14.93 16.26 5.51
C ARG A 131 -14.68 14.84 4.99
N PRO A 132 -15.05 14.45 3.76
CA PRO A 132 -14.74 13.13 3.21
C PRO A 132 -13.24 12.82 3.15
N VAL A 133 -12.41 13.81 2.80
CA VAL A 133 -10.96 13.67 2.77
C VAL A 133 -10.40 13.42 4.17
N TYR A 134 -10.80 14.24 5.13
CA TYR A 134 -10.33 14.10 6.51
C TYR A 134 -10.79 12.78 7.15
N ARG A 135 -12.05 12.39 6.92
CA ARG A 135 -12.58 11.12 7.41
C ARG A 135 -11.83 9.94 6.79
N GLY A 136 -11.67 9.91 5.48
CA GLY A 136 -10.96 8.85 4.77
C GLY A 136 -9.49 8.73 5.19
N TYR A 137 -8.83 9.86 5.44
CA TYR A 137 -7.46 9.84 5.96
C TYR A 137 -7.37 9.30 7.40
N MET A 138 -8.32 9.64 8.26
CA MET A 138 -8.38 9.06 9.61
C MET A 138 -8.63 7.54 9.55
N GLU A 139 -9.56 7.10 8.71
CA GLU A 139 -9.81 5.67 8.48
C GLU A 139 -8.55 4.95 7.98
N LEU A 140 -7.80 5.56 7.04
CA LEU A 140 -6.51 5.04 6.62
C LEU A 140 -5.56 4.87 7.82
N LEU A 141 -5.33 5.94 8.59
CA LEU A 141 -4.40 5.92 9.72
C LEU A 141 -4.78 4.89 10.79
N ASP A 142 -6.08 4.68 11.01
CA ASP A 142 -6.61 3.72 11.98
C ASP A 142 -6.45 2.26 11.53
N ASN A 143 -6.30 2.02 10.20
CA ASN A 143 -6.15 0.70 9.60
C ASN A 143 -4.70 0.37 9.16
N LEU A 144 -3.73 1.26 9.41
CA LEU A 144 -2.32 1.00 9.12
C LEU A 144 -1.74 -0.05 10.06
N SER A 145 -0.88 -0.90 9.52
CA SER A 145 -0.01 -1.75 10.33
C SER A 145 0.96 -0.91 11.16
N PRO A 146 1.56 -1.45 12.22
CA PRO A 146 2.61 -0.76 12.97
C PRO A 146 3.81 -0.34 12.09
N VAL A 147 4.10 -1.08 11.03
CA VAL A 147 5.18 -0.79 10.08
C VAL A 147 4.79 0.36 9.16
N GLU A 148 3.61 0.30 8.55
CA GLU A 148 3.10 1.37 7.70
C GLU A 148 2.93 2.69 8.46
N ARG A 149 2.52 2.62 9.73
CA ARG A 149 2.31 3.79 10.58
C ARG A 149 3.58 4.65 10.73
N LEU A 150 4.75 4.05 10.59
CA LEU A 150 6.03 4.77 10.62
C LEU A 150 6.27 5.67 9.40
N ARG A 151 5.51 5.52 8.32
CA ARG A 151 5.53 6.41 7.14
C ARG A 151 4.87 7.76 7.40
N TYR A 152 4.10 7.89 8.48
CA TYR A 152 3.27 9.05 8.79
C TYR A 152 3.71 9.73 10.09
N PRO A 153 3.67 11.06 10.19
CA PRO A 153 3.94 11.76 11.43
C PRO A 153 3.07 11.26 12.58
N ALA A 154 3.64 11.20 13.77
CA ALA A 154 2.93 10.66 14.96
C ALA A 154 1.68 11.45 15.32
N ASP A 155 1.70 12.75 15.07
CA ASP A 155 0.63 13.71 15.42
C ASP A 155 -0.39 13.96 14.27
N ASP A 156 -0.26 13.26 13.14
CA ASP A 156 -1.13 13.48 11.97
C ASP A 156 -2.60 13.20 12.31
N ARG A 157 -2.87 12.13 13.06
CA ARG A 157 -4.24 11.79 13.44
C ARG A 157 -4.92 12.92 14.22
N GLU A 158 -4.22 13.51 15.20
CA GLU A 158 -4.76 14.62 15.99
C GLU A 158 -4.97 15.88 15.16
N LYS A 159 -4.06 16.14 14.22
CA LYS A 159 -4.17 17.29 13.30
C LYS A 159 -5.42 17.15 12.41
N VAL A 160 -5.59 15.99 11.82
CA VAL A 160 -6.73 15.74 10.90
C VAL A 160 -8.05 15.72 11.65
N GLU A 161 -8.09 15.16 12.87
CA GLU A 161 -9.28 15.19 13.73
C GLU A 161 -9.73 16.63 14.05
N ARG A 162 -8.78 17.51 14.33
CA ARG A 162 -9.07 18.95 14.54
C ARG A 162 -9.60 19.62 13.27
N LEU A 163 -9.04 19.31 12.11
CA LEU A 163 -9.52 19.84 10.83
C LEU A 163 -10.93 19.34 10.49
N LEU A 164 -11.19 18.05 10.72
CA LEU A 164 -12.53 17.49 10.56
C LEU A 164 -13.52 18.16 11.48
N ALA A 165 -13.21 18.34 12.75
CA ALA A 165 -14.09 19.01 13.71
C ALA A 165 -14.41 20.45 13.31
N GLN A 166 -13.46 21.20 12.76
CA GLN A 166 -13.69 22.56 12.24
C GLN A 166 -14.64 22.55 11.04
N GLU A 167 -14.46 21.63 10.09
CA GLU A 167 -15.37 21.51 8.95
C GLU A 167 -16.78 21.03 9.37
N GLU A 168 -16.87 20.13 10.33
CA GLU A 168 -18.15 19.68 10.88
C GLU A 168 -18.90 20.79 11.62
N GLN A 169 -18.21 21.73 12.23
CA GLN A 169 -18.85 22.94 12.78
C GLN A 169 -19.45 23.83 11.70
N ARG A 170 -18.83 23.88 10.54
CA ARG A 170 -19.27 24.68 9.39
C ARG A 170 -20.40 24.03 8.59
N LEU A 171 -20.31 22.73 8.34
CA LEU A 171 -21.14 22.00 7.38
C LEU A 171 -22.08 20.97 8.03
N GLY A 172 -21.99 20.77 9.35
CA GLY A 172 -22.64 19.67 10.05
C GLY A 172 -21.80 18.39 10.01
N LYS A 173 -22.21 17.38 10.78
CA LYS A 173 -21.50 16.08 10.82
C LYS A 173 -21.80 15.25 9.57
N LEU A 174 -20.81 14.50 9.10
CA LEU A 174 -21.06 13.40 8.17
C LEU A 174 -21.86 12.30 8.86
N PRO A 175 -22.68 11.52 8.10
CA PRO A 175 -23.28 10.30 8.62
C PRO A 175 -22.24 9.40 9.29
N ALA A 176 -22.61 8.72 10.38
CA ALA A 176 -21.69 7.88 11.12
C ALA A 176 -21.15 6.71 10.25
N GLU A 177 -22.01 6.20 9.37
CA GLU A 177 -21.74 5.13 8.42
C GLU A 177 -20.98 5.58 7.16
N PHE A 178 -20.69 6.88 7.00
CA PHE A 178 -19.98 7.36 5.82
C PHE A 178 -18.52 6.88 5.84
N SER A 179 -18.13 6.11 4.83
CA SER A 179 -16.76 5.74 4.53
C SER A 179 -16.48 5.91 3.04
N ILE A 180 -15.42 6.66 2.71
CA ILE A 180 -14.99 6.82 1.32
C ILE A 180 -14.40 5.50 0.78
N TRP A 181 -13.79 4.70 1.64
CA TRP A 181 -13.23 3.40 1.29
C TRP A 181 -14.31 2.38 0.90
N GLU A 182 -15.43 2.38 1.65
CA GLU A 182 -16.58 1.54 1.31
C GLU A 182 -17.26 1.98 0.00
N LEU A 183 -17.34 3.29 -0.24
CA LEU A 183 -17.89 3.81 -1.51
C LEU A 183 -17.06 3.36 -2.71
N MET A 184 -15.73 3.36 -2.59
CA MET A 184 -14.84 2.91 -3.65
C MET A 184 -14.90 1.39 -3.87
N ALA A 185 -15.10 0.61 -2.81
CA ALA A 185 -15.20 -0.85 -2.91
C ALA A 185 -16.49 -1.34 -3.59
N GLN A 186 -17.52 -0.49 -3.71
CA GLN A 186 -18.81 -0.83 -4.31
C GLN A 186 -18.93 -0.44 -5.79
N GLY A 187 -17.97 0.30 -6.34
CA GLY A 187 -17.93 0.79 -7.74
C GLY A 187 -17.05 -0.07 -8.62
#